data_7b0f58937368bf80c2c66fafb6c9c4f1
#
_entry.id   7b0f58937368bf80c2c66fafb6c9c4f1
#
_cell.length_a   1.000
_cell.length_b   1.000
_cell.length_c   1.000
_cell.angle_alpha   90.00
_cell.angle_beta   90.00
_cell.angle_gamma   90.00
#
_symmetry.space_group_name_H-M   'P 1'
#
loop_
_entity.id
_entity.type
_entity.pdbx_description
1 polymer ?
#
loop_
_entity_poly.entity_id
_entity_poly.type
_entity_poly.pdbx_seq_one_letter_code
_entity_poly.pdbx_strand_id
1 'polypeptide(L)'
;MKQIILVFATAIYLLSCQNQPVSKWETLKLIQDNPLVTHINLGDPAHGHGDGSAFEAPLKDTLGNIVGEALGWTVTVDIMDGDLTNPKILKERIGTSVFNLGDENEIVGSRITSYYDGEQRLKLGLPQVYPIMGGTGKYKGIEGEFSATRQADSSYVYIFNFKMSD
;
A
#
# COMPACT_ATOMS: atom_id res chain seq x y z
N MET A 1 4.78 40.91 -43.03
CA MET A 1 5.58 40.66 -41.83
C MET A 1 4.79 40.08 -40.64
N LYS A 2 3.49 40.43 -40.41
CA LYS A 2 2.68 39.88 -39.29
C LYS A 2 2.38 38.37 -39.36
N GLN A 3 2.29 37.78 -40.55
CA GLN A 3 1.98 36.35 -40.72
C GLN A 3 3.19 35.42 -40.45
N ILE A 4 4.42 35.89 -40.62
CA ILE A 4 5.63 35.09 -40.36
C ILE A 4 5.85 34.88 -38.85
N ILE A 5 5.50 35.87 -38.03
CA ILE A 5 5.66 35.82 -36.57
C ILE A 5 4.71 34.80 -35.97
N LEU A 6 3.49 34.63 -36.53
CA LEU A 6 2.48 33.68 -36.03
C LEU A 6 2.92 32.20 -36.27
N VAL A 7 3.57 31.93 -37.41
CA VAL A 7 4.05 30.59 -37.76
C VAL A 7 5.21 30.18 -36.87
N PHE A 8 6.11 31.10 -36.51
CA PHE A 8 7.21 30.80 -35.56
C PHE A 8 6.74 30.55 -34.15
N ALA A 9 5.70 31.27 -33.66
CA ALA A 9 5.15 31.05 -32.32
C ALA A 9 4.48 29.68 -32.22
N THR A 10 3.75 29.23 -33.25
CA THR A 10 3.12 27.89 -33.25
C THR A 10 4.15 26.77 -33.37
N ALA A 11 5.25 26.95 -34.08
CA ALA A 11 6.31 25.96 -34.17
C ALA A 11 7.06 25.75 -32.85
N ILE A 12 7.26 26.82 -32.07
CA ILE A 12 7.86 26.72 -30.72
C ILE A 12 6.94 25.99 -29.74
N TYR A 13 5.63 26.18 -29.82
CA TYR A 13 4.67 25.46 -28.99
C TYR A 13 4.60 23.97 -29.28
N LEU A 14 4.78 23.56 -30.53
CA LEU A 14 4.77 22.14 -30.93
C LEU A 14 6.07 21.41 -30.54
N LEU A 15 7.19 22.13 -30.44
CA LEU A 15 8.47 21.57 -30.03
C LEU A 15 8.61 21.41 -28.51
N SER A 16 7.84 22.16 -27.70
CA SER A 16 7.85 22.05 -26.25
C SER A 16 7.09 20.84 -25.69
N CYS A 17 6.23 20.21 -26.51
CA CYS A 17 5.47 19.02 -26.09
C CYS A 17 6.19 17.68 -26.29
N GLN A 18 7.42 17.66 -26.83
CA GLN A 18 8.08 16.40 -27.25
C GLN A 18 9.07 15.81 -26.26
N ASN A 19 9.35 16.44 -25.13
CA ASN A 19 10.32 15.93 -24.13
C ASN A 19 9.71 15.86 -22.73
N GLN A 20 8.57 15.21 -22.57
CA GLN A 20 8.23 14.73 -21.24
C GLN A 20 9.12 13.52 -20.96
N PRO A 21 9.91 13.52 -19.87
CA PRO A 21 10.66 12.35 -19.48
C PRO A 21 9.66 11.22 -19.24
N VAL A 22 9.88 10.09 -19.93
CA VAL A 22 9.08 8.89 -19.70
C VAL A 22 9.41 8.42 -18.29
N SER A 23 8.49 8.61 -17.35
CA SER A 23 8.65 8.14 -15.97
C SER A 23 8.87 6.63 -16.00
N LYS A 24 10.05 6.20 -15.53
CA LYS A 24 10.44 4.78 -15.51
C LYS A 24 9.76 4.08 -14.35
N TRP A 25 9.18 2.91 -14.62
CA TRP A 25 8.71 2.02 -13.56
C TRP A 25 9.88 1.44 -12.78
N GLU A 26 9.74 1.45 -11.47
CA GLU A 26 10.70 0.91 -10.51
C GLU A 26 10.02 -0.17 -9.66
N THR A 27 10.84 -1.08 -9.15
CA THR A 27 10.38 -2.13 -8.24
C THR A 27 11.20 -2.09 -6.95
N LEU A 28 10.51 -2.03 -5.80
CA LEU A 28 11.11 -2.14 -4.47
C LEU A 28 10.53 -3.39 -3.80
N LYS A 29 11.40 -4.26 -3.27
CA LYS A 29 11.01 -5.42 -2.49
C LYS A 29 11.45 -5.26 -1.04
N LEU A 30 10.50 -5.42 -0.12
CA LEU A 30 10.72 -5.36 1.32
C LEU A 30 10.16 -6.62 1.99
N ILE A 31 10.73 -6.97 3.13
CA ILE A 31 10.28 -8.09 3.96
C ILE A 31 9.93 -7.51 5.33
N GLN A 32 8.72 -7.77 5.79
CA GLN A 32 8.25 -7.43 7.13
C GLN A 32 8.31 -8.69 7.98
N ASP A 33 8.94 -8.62 9.12
CA ASP A 33 8.89 -9.69 10.12
C ASP A 33 7.46 -9.86 10.67
N ASN A 34 7.23 -10.90 11.47
CA ASN A 34 5.94 -11.10 12.12
C ASN A 34 5.54 -9.85 12.92
N PRO A 35 4.42 -9.19 12.58
CA PRO A 35 4.06 -7.92 13.19
C PRO A 35 3.61 -8.09 14.63
N LEU A 36 3.94 -7.11 15.46
CA LEU A 36 3.22 -6.88 16.71
C LEU A 36 1.85 -6.31 16.35
N VAL A 37 0.79 -6.97 16.81
CA VAL A 37 -0.59 -6.58 16.50
C VAL A 37 -1.34 -6.30 17.79
N THR A 38 -1.96 -5.12 17.86
CA THR A 38 -2.89 -4.74 18.93
C THR A 38 -4.31 -4.75 18.37
N HIS A 39 -5.18 -5.57 18.97
CA HIS A 39 -6.59 -5.63 18.60
C HIS A 39 -7.40 -4.64 19.43
N ILE A 40 -8.30 -3.92 18.76
CA ILE A 40 -9.24 -2.96 19.34
C ILE A 40 -10.64 -3.53 19.14
N ASN A 41 -11.30 -3.91 20.23
CA ASN A 41 -12.67 -4.39 20.21
C ASN A 41 -13.58 -3.29 20.75
N LEU A 42 -14.54 -2.83 19.95
CA LEU A 42 -15.47 -1.75 20.30
C LEU A 42 -16.83 -2.25 20.76
N GLY A 43 -17.05 -3.55 20.82
CA GLY A 43 -18.34 -4.10 21.22
C GLY A 43 -18.35 -5.61 21.41
N ASP A 44 -19.54 -6.14 21.71
CA ASP A 44 -19.83 -7.56 21.80
C ASP A 44 -20.79 -7.94 20.66
N PRO A 45 -20.54 -9.00 19.92
CA PRO A 45 -19.51 -10.02 20.04
C PRO A 45 -18.16 -9.61 19.47
N ALA A 46 -17.13 -10.33 19.89
CA ALA A 46 -15.71 -10.07 19.65
C ALA A 46 -15.28 -10.02 18.17
N HIS A 47 -15.99 -9.44 17.25
CA HIS A 47 -15.61 -9.19 15.85
C HIS A 47 -16.73 -8.41 15.13
N GLY A 48 -17.00 -7.20 15.60
CA GLY A 48 -18.05 -6.35 15.06
C GLY A 48 -17.55 -5.31 14.04
N HIS A 49 -18.51 -4.58 13.48
CA HIS A 49 -18.23 -3.34 12.75
C HIS A 49 -17.46 -2.36 13.65
N GLY A 50 -16.42 -1.74 13.09
CA GLY A 50 -15.58 -0.80 13.82
C GLY A 50 -14.42 -1.43 14.59
N ASP A 51 -14.43 -2.75 14.82
CA ASP A 51 -13.29 -3.42 15.43
C ASP A 51 -12.04 -3.23 14.58
N GLY A 52 -10.94 -2.93 15.25
CA GLY A 52 -9.71 -2.55 14.58
C GLY A 52 -8.52 -3.39 14.99
N SER A 53 -7.46 -3.21 14.24
CA SER A 53 -6.13 -3.70 14.60
C SER A 53 -5.10 -2.68 14.18
N ALA A 54 -4.21 -2.31 15.11
CA ALA A 54 -2.98 -1.60 14.81
C ALA A 54 -1.84 -2.60 14.72
N PHE A 55 -0.89 -2.37 13.85
CA PHE A 55 0.29 -3.23 13.72
C PHE A 55 1.56 -2.41 13.45
N GLU A 56 2.67 -2.96 13.92
CA GLU A 56 4.01 -2.46 13.65
C GLU A 56 5.00 -3.62 13.47
N ALA A 57 5.98 -3.44 12.61
CA ALA A 57 7.06 -4.41 12.44
C ALA A 57 8.26 -3.81 11.71
N PRO A 58 9.49 -4.30 11.99
CA PRO A 58 10.66 -3.95 11.22
C PRO A 58 10.51 -4.34 9.75
N LEU A 59 11.02 -3.48 8.87
CA LEU A 59 11.19 -3.74 7.45
C LEU A 59 12.64 -4.06 7.14
N LYS A 60 12.85 -5.08 6.32
CA LYS A 60 14.17 -5.52 5.85
C LYS A 60 14.24 -5.43 4.32
N ASP A 61 15.44 -5.20 3.84
CA ASP A 61 15.77 -5.40 2.43
C ASP A 61 15.91 -6.89 2.09
N THR A 62 16.21 -7.21 0.84
CA THR A 62 16.43 -8.59 0.38
C THR A 62 17.70 -9.24 0.90
N LEU A 63 18.59 -8.48 1.53
CA LEU A 63 19.82 -8.96 2.19
C LEU A 63 19.63 -9.19 3.68
N GLY A 64 18.44 -8.83 4.23
CA GLY A 64 18.09 -8.99 5.64
C GLY A 64 18.47 -7.80 6.52
N ASN A 65 18.97 -6.70 5.96
CA ASN A 65 19.25 -5.48 6.71
C ASN A 65 17.95 -4.76 7.07
N ILE A 66 17.84 -4.26 8.29
CA ILE A 66 16.72 -3.40 8.70
C ILE A 66 16.87 -2.06 7.97
N VAL A 67 15.85 -1.69 7.22
CA VAL A 67 15.81 -0.45 6.42
C VAL A 67 14.68 0.50 6.83
N GLY A 68 13.88 0.10 7.82
CA GLY A 68 12.78 0.90 8.31
C GLY A 68 11.76 0.07 9.08
N GLU A 69 10.53 0.54 9.10
CA GLU A 69 9.40 -0.11 9.76
C GLU A 69 8.11 0.01 8.96
N ALA A 70 7.24 -0.99 9.08
CA ALA A 70 5.87 -0.96 8.60
C ALA A 70 4.94 -0.66 9.77
N LEU A 71 4.13 0.36 9.61
CA LEU A 71 3.10 0.76 10.55
C LEU A 71 1.74 0.69 9.87
N GLY A 72 0.69 0.41 10.62
CA GLY A 72 -0.62 0.48 10.02
C GLY A 72 -1.77 0.15 10.96
N TRP A 73 -2.95 0.36 10.43
CA TRP A 73 -4.18 0.03 11.12
C TRP A 73 -5.24 -0.44 10.12
N THR A 74 -6.19 -1.23 10.61
CA THR A 74 -7.35 -1.68 9.84
C THR A 74 -8.60 -1.62 10.69
N VAL A 75 -9.75 -1.39 10.03
CA VAL A 75 -11.07 -1.40 10.66
C VAL A 75 -11.98 -2.34 9.90
N THR A 76 -12.74 -3.16 10.63
CA THR A 76 -13.75 -4.05 10.06
C THR A 76 -14.94 -3.23 9.60
N VAL A 77 -15.32 -3.34 8.33
CA VAL A 77 -16.38 -2.55 7.70
C VAL A 77 -17.48 -3.40 7.09
N ASP A 78 -17.22 -4.67 6.81
CA ASP A 78 -18.23 -5.60 6.33
C ASP A 78 -18.17 -6.92 7.07
N ILE A 79 -19.34 -7.37 7.50
CA ILE A 79 -19.59 -8.68 8.07
C ILE A 79 -20.74 -9.25 7.25
N MET A 80 -20.38 -10.06 6.25
CA MET A 80 -21.40 -10.64 5.37
C MET A 80 -22.49 -11.35 6.18
N ASP A 81 -23.75 -11.06 5.81
CA ASP A 81 -24.98 -11.68 6.31
C ASP A 81 -25.31 -11.49 7.80
N GLY A 82 -24.54 -10.72 8.54
CA GLY A 82 -24.80 -10.47 9.97
C GLY A 82 -24.74 -11.72 10.85
N ASP A 83 -24.40 -12.87 10.28
CA ASP A 83 -24.27 -14.12 11.03
C ASP A 83 -22.86 -14.28 11.60
N LEU A 84 -22.65 -13.72 12.76
CA LEU A 84 -21.39 -13.78 13.51
C LEU A 84 -21.06 -15.21 14.01
N THR A 85 -21.95 -16.16 13.81
CA THR A 85 -21.73 -17.56 14.25
C THR A 85 -21.17 -18.43 13.12
N ASN A 86 -21.16 -17.93 11.88
CA ASN A 86 -20.63 -18.68 10.73
C ASN A 86 -19.12 -18.42 10.55
N PRO A 87 -18.26 -19.41 10.78
CA PRO A 87 -16.80 -19.26 10.65
C PRO A 87 -16.30 -19.00 9.21
N LYS A 88 -17.17 -19.15 8.21
CA LYS A 88 -16.85 -18.93 6.80
C LYS A 88 -17.13 -17.50 6.32
N ILE A 89 -17.49 -16.60 7.25
CA ILE A 89 -17.79 -15.22 6.90
C ILE A 89 -16.52 -14.51 6.42
N LEU A 90 -16.61 -14.00 5.20
CA LEU A 90 -15.63 -13.06 4.66
C LEU A 90 -15.75 -11.75 5.43
N LYS A 91 -14.69 -11.34 6.11
CA LYS A 91 -14.60 -10.03 6.76
C LYS A 91 -13.81 -9.09 5.89
N GLU A 92 -14.44 -7.99 5.51
CA GLU A 92 -13.72 -6.93 4.82
C GLU A 92 -13.24 -5.89 5.83
N ARG A 93 -11.99 -5.52 5.68
CA ARG A 93 -11.34 -4.46 6.46
C ARG A 93 -10.76 -3.43 5.54
N ILE A 94 -11.00 -2.17 5.87
CA ILE A 94 -10.27 -1.05 5.27
C ILE A 94 -9.14 -0.64 6.22
N GLY A 95 -8.08 -0.07 5.67
CA GLY A 95 -6.97 0.41 6.49
C GLY A 95 -5.92 1.16 5.70
N THR A 96 -4.90 1.59 6.44
CA THR A 96 -3.74 2.28 5.89
C THR A 96 -2.48 1.57 6.36
N SER A 97 -1.49 1.51 5.49
CA SER A 97 -0.13 1.10 5.83
C SER A 97 0.83 2.23 5.50
N VAL A 98 1.75 2.49 6.41
CA VAL A 98 2.87 3.42 6.22
C VAL A 98 4.15 2.59 6.27
N PHE A 99 4.97 2.72 5.25
CA PHE A 99 6.30 2.10 5.15
C PHE A 99 7.31 3.22 5.34
N ASN A 100 7.76 3.39 6.59
CA ASN A 100 8.77 4.37 6.97
C ASN A 100 10.15 3.79 6.66
N LEU A 101 10.88 4.39 5.73
CA LEU A 101 12.18 3.94 5.24
C LEU A 101 13.33 4.85 5.70
N GLY A 102 13.10 5.57 6.81
CA GLY A 102 14.07 6.49 7.39
C GLY A 102 14.20 7.82 6.63
N ASP A 103 14.86 8.80 7.24
CA ASP A 103 15.15 10.11 6.63
C ASP A 103 13.93 10.80 6.00
N GLU A 104 12.77 10.73 6.67
CA GLU A 104 11.48 11.27 6.18
C GLU A 104 10.98 10.63 4.87
N ASN A 105 11.52 9.47 4.48
CA ASN A 105 11.10 8.73 3.28
C ASN A 105 10.00 7.75 3.65
N GLU A 106 8.78 8.03 3.25
CA GLU A 106 7.64 7.17 3.53
C GLU A 106 6.89 6.82 2.24
N ILE A 107 6.32 5.62 2.21
CA ILE A 107 5.31 5.22 1.23
C ILE A 107 4.03 4.92 2.00
N VAL A 108 2.91 5.48 1.57
CA VAL A 108 1.60 5.29 2.17
C VAL A 108 0.71 4.51 1.21
N GLY A 109 0.10 3.45 1.72
CA GLY A 109 -0.81 2.62 0.94
C GLY A 109 -2.17 2.43 1.61
N SER A 110 -3.22 2.36 0.82
CA SER A 110 -4.55 1.98 1.29
C SER A 110 -4.74 0.47 1.19
N ARG A 111 -5.56 -0.08 2.07
CA ARG A 111 -5.89 -1.51 2.08
C ARG A 111 -7.39 -1.71 2.08
N ILE A 112 -7.85 -2.60 1.21
CA ILE A 112 -9.12 -3.31 1.36
C ILE A 112 -8.73 -4.77 1.44
N THR A 113 -8.93 -5.40 2.59
CA THR A 113 -8.47 -6.77 2.82
C THR A 113 -9.64 -7.66 3.18
N SER A 114 -9.79 -8.72 2.42
CA SER A 114 -10.77 -9.77 2.67
C SER A 114 -10.13 -10.91 3.45
N TYR A 115 -10.73 -11.29 4.58
CA TYR A 115 -10.25 -12.37 5.44
C TYR A 115 -11.23 -13.53 5.37
N TYR A 116 -10.75 -14.70 4.98
CA TYR A 116 -11.55 -15.93 4.90
C TYR A 116 -11.47 -16.73 6.20
N ASP A 117 -12.52 -17.46 6.51
CA ASP A 117 -12.55 -18.50 7.53
C ASP A 117 -12.16 -18.06 8.96
N GLY A 118 -12.50 -16.83 9.33
CA GLY A 118 -12.16 -16.30 10.66
C GLY A 118 -10.68 -16.04 10.88
N GLU A 119 -9.82 -16.34 9.89
CA GLU A 119 -8.41 -15.96 9.95
C GLU A 119 -8.28 -14.43 9.83
N GLN A 120 -7.75 -13.79 10.86
CA GLN A 120 -7.47 -12.35 10.84
C GLN A 120 -6.18 -12.00 10.07
N ARG A 121 -5.82 -12.82 9.06
CA ARG A 121 -4.55 -12.71 8.33
C ARG A 121 -4.78 -13.00 6.86
N LEU A 122 -3.91 -12.47 6.01
CA LEU A 122 -3.91 -12.78 4.58
C LEU A 122 -3.75 -14.28 4.35
N LYS A 123 -4.36 -14.79 3.28
CA LYS A 123 -4.18 -16.18 2.86
C LYS A 123 -2.71 -16.45 2.54
N LEU A 124 -2.18 -17.55 3.07
CA LEU A 124 -0.79 -17.94 2.92
C LEU A 124 -0.39 -18.06 1.44
N GLY A 125 0.71 -17.42 1.07
CA GLY A 125 1.29 -17.48 -0.26
C GLY A 125 0.49 -16.79 -1.37
N LEU A 126 -0.67 -16.21 -1.06
CA LEU A 126 -1.49 -15.50 -2.04
C LEU A 126 -1.25 -13.99 -1.95
N PRO A 127 -0.68 -13.35 -3.00
CA PRO A 127 -0.49 -11.91 -3.00
C PRO A 127 -1.83 -11.17 -3.05
N GLN A 128 -1.95 -10.11 -2.27
CA GLN A 128 -3.02 -9.14 -2.39
C GLN A 128 -2.42 -7.80 -2.83
N VAL A 129 -3.05 -7.17 -3.82
CA VAL A 129 -2.55 -5.93 -4.44
C VAL A 129 -3.33 -4.75 -3.91
N TYR A 130 -2.63 -3.66 -3.63
CA TYR A 130 -3.15 -2.45 -3.01
C TYR A 130 -2.60 -1.20 -3.70
N PRO A 131 -3.36 -0.11 -3.80
CA PRO A 131 -2.86 1.14 -4.35
C PRO A 131 -1.88 1.83 -3.41
N ILE A 132 -0.87 2.47 -3.98
CA ILE A 132 -0.07 3.48 -3.31
C ILE A 132 -0.85 4.79 -3.32
N MET A 133 -1.02 5.40 -2.13
CA MET A 133 -1.75 6.65 -1.94
C MET A 133 -0.86 7.88 -2.08
N GLY A 134 0.45 7.70 -1.89
CA GLY A 134 1.46 8.75 -1.95
C GLY A 134 2.68 8.41 -1.12
N GLY A 135 3.58 9.39 -0.99
CA GLY A 135 4.79 9.24 -0.20
C GLY A 135 5.45 10.58 0.14
N THR A 136 6.48 10.54 0.98
CA THR A 136 7.27 11.68 1.41
C THR A 136 8.74 11.52 1.04
N GLY A 137 9.53 12.55 1.25
CA GLY A 137 10.97 12.54 0.94
C GLY A 137 11.24 12.18 -0.52
N LYS A 138 12.08 11.19 -0.76
CA LYS A 138 12.39 10.68 -2.11
C LYS A 138 11.22 10.02 -2.83
N TYR A 139 10.14 9.70 -2.11
CA TYR A 139 8.92 9.10 -2.68
C TYR A 139 7.81 10.12 -2.92
N LYS A 140 8.08 11.42 -2.78
CA LYS A 140 7.11 12.47 -3.11
C LYS A 140 6.70 12.36 -4.58
N GLY A 141 5.38 12.29 -4.83
CA GLY A 141 4.84 12.09 -6.19
C GLY A 141 4.85 10.64 -6.67
N ILE A 142 5.07 9.67 -5.78
CA ILE A 142 4.98 8.23 -6.11
C ILE A 142 3.56 7.86 -6.55
N GLU A 143 3.47 7.10 -7.65
CA GLU A 143 2.25 6.52 -8.19
C GLU A 143 2.47 5.04 -8.48
N GLY A 144 1.50 4.19 -8.15
CA GLY A 144 1.61 2.76 -8.42
C GLY A 144 0.82 1.90 -7.45
N GLU A 145 1.30 0.68 -7.27
CA GLU A 145 0.69 -0.32 -6.42
C GLU A 145 1.74 -1.09 -5.62
N PHE A 146 1.30 -1.76 -4.57
CA PHE A 146 2.11 -2.75 -3.89
C PHE A 146 1.32 -4.02 -3.63
N SER A 147 2.00 -5.14 -3.62
CA SER A 147 1.44 -6.41 -3.20
C SER A 147 1.97 -6.81 -1.82
N ALA A 148 1.12 -7.45 -1.02
CA ALA A 148 1.49 -8.06 0.25
C ALA A 148 1.24 -9.56 0.18
N THR A 149 2.24 -10.38 0.49
CA THR A 149 2.15 -11.84 0.49
C THR A 149 2.60 -12.38 1.84
N ARG A 150 1.68 -13.02 2.57
CA ARG A 150 2.00 -13.69 3.84
C ARG A 150 2.81 -14.95 3.57
N GLN A 151 3.88 -15.14 4.33
CA GLN A 151 4.75 -16.32 4.29
C GLN A 151 4.40 -17.32 5.40
N ALA A 152 4.95 -18.55 5.30
CA ALA A 152 4.71 -19.63 6.26
C ALA A 152 5.25 -19.32 7.68
N ASP A 153 6.30 -18.51 7.78
CA ASP A 153 6.89 -18.04 9.03
C ASP A 153 6.18 -16.82 9.64
N SER A 154 5.01 -16.47 9.10
CA SER A 154 4.22 -15.29 9.47
C SER A 154 4.84 -13.94 9.08
N SER A 155 5.93 -13.92 8.34
CA SER A 155 6.45 -12.70 7.71
C SER A 155 5.58 -12.30 6.50
N TYR A 156 5.80 -11.07 6.00
CA TYR A 156 5.16 -10.58 4.80
C TYR A 156 6.19 -10.09 3.80
N VAL A 157 6.02 -10.48 2.54
CA VAL A 157 6.80 -9.92 1.43
C VAL A 157 5.95 -8.84 0.75
N TYR A 158 6.51 -7.64 0.67
CA TYR A 158 5.95 -6.52 -0.08
C TYR A 158 6.72 -6.32 -1.37
N ILE A 159 6.00 -6.15 -2.47
CA ILE A 159 6.58 -5.77 -3.76
C ILE A 159 5.85 -4.51 -4.22
N PHE A 160 6.57 -3.40 -4.30
CA PHE A 160 6.08 -2.12 -4.79
C PHE A 160 6.46 -2.00 -6.26
N ASN A 161 5.51 -1.71 -7.12
CA ASN A 161 5.71 -1.35 -8.52
C ASN A 161 5.22 0.08 -8.68
N PHE A 162 6.11 1.00 -8.96
CA PHE A 162 5.80 2.42 -8.95
C PHE A 162 6.59 3.20 -9.97
N LYS A 163 6.16 4.41 -10.21
CA LYS A 163 6.87 5.47 -10.92
C LYS A 163 6.82 6.75 -10.10
N MET A 164 7.77 7.63 -10.33
CA MET A 164 7.74 8.98 -9.77
C MET A 164 7.08 9.91 -10.79
N SER A 165 6.12 10.73 -10.33
CA SER A 165 5.64 11.86 -11.12
C SER A 165 6.61 13.03 -10.93
N ASP A 166 6.98 13.66 -12.05
CA ASP A 166 7.84 14.85 -12.09
C ASP A 166 7.17 16.06 -11.41
#